data_d1e618c35223e99af0915279245490e8
#
_entry.id   d1e618c35223e99af0915279245490e8
#
_cell.length_a   1.000
_cell.length_b   1.000
_cell.length_c   1.000
_cell.angle_alpha   90.00
_cell.angle_beta   90.00
_cell.angle_gamma   90.00
#
_symmetry.space_group_name_H-M   'P 1'
#
loop_
_entity.id
_entity.type
_entity.pdbx_description
1 polymer ?
#
loop_
_entity_poly.entity_id
_entity_poly.type
_entity_poly.pdbx_seq_one_letter_code
_entity_poly.pdbx_strand_id
1 'polypeptide(L)'
;MTAPITPAPLLEVTGLRVTYGGVVAVSDVDLQVTEGTIYGLIGPNGAGKTSMVDALTGYTRPAAGRIVFGGRDIGSLRPYRRARLGLARTFQSVELFDDLTVDENLLVASEHVTVASALRDLFLPHRPPDRTGVDWAISVCGLEDVVDRYPSEISLGKRKLVGIGRALARQPRLVLLDEPAAGLDTDESGELGRRLRTLPEEHGVTVFLIDHDMGLVLGVCDHLMVLDFGRQIAAGSPAQIRDDPRVIEAYLGGHHAGTSQ
;
A
#
# COMPACT_ATOMS: atom_id res chain seq x y z
N MET A 1 -16.24 29.64 19.51
CA MET A 1 -16.25 28.70 18.37
C MET A 1 -14.83 28.16 18.22
N THR A 2 -14.56 26.97 18.75
CA THR A 2 -13.27 26.31 18.60
C THR A 2 -13.20 25.77 17.16
N ALA A 3 -12.21 26.19 16.40
CA ALA A 3 -11.98 25.63 15.06
C ALA A 3 -11.84 24.10 15.17
N PRO A 4 -12.39 23.31 14.24
CA PRO A 4 -12.21 21.87 14.23
C PRO A 4 -10.71 21.58 14.18
N ILE A 5 -10.20 20.86 15.16
CA ILE A 5 -8.82 20.36 15.17
C ILE A 5 -8.77 19.34 14.06
N THR A 6 -8.27 19.72 12.88
CA THR A 6 -7.96 18.76 11.82
C THR A 6 -6.87 17.86 12.36
N PRO A 7 -7.07 16.54 12.44
CA PRO A 7 -6.04 15.63 12.91
C PRO A 7 -4.79 15.79 12.03
N ALA A 8 -3.61 15.78 12.67
CA ALA A 8 -2.35 15.86 11.95
C ALA A 8 -2.24 14.67 10.97
N PRO A 9 -1.75 14.88 9.73
CA PRO A 9 -1.62 13.80 8.77
C PRO A 9 -0.64 12.75 9.27
N LEU A 10 -0.97 11.46 9.01
CA LEU A 10 -0.07 10.34 9.31
C LEU A 10 1.13 10.34 8.36
N LEU A 11 0.89 10.60 7.08
CA LEU A 11 1.92 10.76 6.05
C LEU A 11 1.76 12.13 5.38
N GLU A 12 2.85 12.89 5.36
CA GLU A 12 2.91 14.19 4.72
C GLU A 12 4.10 14.22 3.77
N VAL A 13 3.87 14.69 2.57
CA VAL A 13 4.88 14.82 1.50
C VAL A 13 4.81 16.24 0.97
N THR A 14 5.95 16.88 0.83
CA THR A 14 6.04 18.25 0.33
C THR A 14 7.11 18.34 -0.74
N GLY A 15 6.74 18.84 -1.93
CA GLY A 15 7.63 19.10 -3.04
C GLY A 15 8.38 17.85 -3.54
N LEU A 16 7.73 16.67 -3.52
CA LEU A 16 8.38 15.41 -3.88
C LEU A 16 8.85 15.42 -5.33
N ARG A 17 10.15 15.17 -5.52
CA ARG A 17 10.75 15.00 -6.84
C ARG A 17 11.56 13.71 -6.89
N VAL A 18 11.26 12.87 -7.89
CA VAL A 18 11.97 11.62 -8.16
C VAL A 18 12.53 11.66 -9.58
N THR A 19 13.82 11.33 -9.71
CA THR A 19 14.50 11.34 -11.01
C THR A 19 15.31 10.07 -11.19
N TYR A 20 15.36 9.58 -12.42
CA TYR A 20 16.20 8.47 -12.86
C TYR A 20 17.08 8.96 -14.02
N GLY A 21 18.35 9.20 -13.75
CA GLY A 21 19.21 9.85 -14.74
C GLY A 21 18.69 11.24 -15.13
N GLY A 22 18.40 11.45 -16.43
CA GLY A 22 17.82 12.68 -16.95
C GLY A 22 16.29 12.76 -16.94
N VAL A 23 15.59 11.66 -16.56
CA VAL A 23 14.14 11.57 -16.59
C VAL A 23 13.55 11.96 -15.24
N VAL A 24 12.59 12.88 -15.23
CA VAL A 24 11.81 13.25 -14.04
C VAL A 24 10.55 12.38 -13.99
N ALA A 25 10.53 11.43 -13.06
CA ALA A 25 9.41 10.49 -12.89
C ALA A 25 8.31 11.03 -11.98
N VAL A 26 8.66 11.89 -10.98
CA VAL A 26 7.72 12.62 -10.12
C VAL A 26 8.25 14.04 -9.99
N SER A 27 7.39 15.03 -10.17
CA SER A 27 7.75 16.44 -10.22
C SER A 27 6.86 17.28 -9.32
N ASP A 28 7.41 17.71 -8.18
CA ASP A 28 6.81 18.68 -7.29
C ASP A 28 5.40 18.27 -6.79
N VAL A 29 5.33 17.09 -6.16
CA VAL A 29 4.06 16.52 -5.67
C VAL A 29 3.95 16.71 -4.16
N ASP A 30 2.80 17.25 -3.73
CA ASP A 30 2.39 17.35 -2.34
C ASP A 30 1.32 16.30 -2.02
N LEU A 31 1.35 15.73 -0.81
CA LEU A 31 0.40 14.72 -0.38
C LEU A 31 0.20 14.78 1.13
N GLN A 32 -1.04 14.63 1.57
CA GLN A 32 -1.38 14.44 2.98
C GLN A 32 -2.34 13.26 3.12
N VAL A 33 -1.96 12.27 3.92
CA VAL A 33 -2.79 11.10 4.24
C VAL A 33 -3.17 11.19 5.71
N THR A 34 -4.47 11.29 5.96
CA THR A 34 -5.03 11.31 7.31
C THR A 34 -5.01 9.91 7.90
N GLU A 35 -4.71 9.78 9.20
CA GLU A 35 -4.75 8.49 9.90
C GLU A 35 -6.16 7.92 9.91
N GLY A 36 -6.29 6.60 9.71
CA GLY A 36 -7.59 5.92 9.69
C GLY A 36 -8.43 6.19 8.44
N THR A 37 -7.81 6.50 7.29
CA THR A 37 -8.49 6.67 6.00
C THR A 37 -7.92 5.76 4.92
N ILE A 38 -8.65 5.59 3.83
CA ILE A 38 -8.16 4.99 2.59
C ILE A 38 -7.85 6.11 1.59
N TYR A 39 -6.58 6.27 1.25
CA TYR A 39 -6.11 7.23 0.26
C TYR A 39 -5.71 6.52 -1.02
N GLY A 40 -6.29 6.88 -2.14
CA GLY A 40 -6.02 6.28 -3.44
C GLY A 40 -5.07 7.11 -4.30
N LEU A 41 -4.17 6.44 -5.00
CA LEU A 41 -3.29 7.00 -6.02
C LEU A 41 -3.60 6.35 -7.36
N ILE A 42 -4.12 7.12 -8.30
CA ILE A 42 -4.47 6.65 -9.63
C ILE A 42 -3.75 7.44 -10.72
N GLY A 43 -3.85 6.98 -11.94
CA GLY A 43 -3.27 7.62 -13.12
C GLY A 43 -2.91 6.60 -14.19
N PRO A 44 -2.70 7.02 -15.44
CA PRO A 44 -2.34 6.13 -16.54
C PRO A 44 -1.00 5.42 -16.32
N ASN A 45 -0.69 4.43 -17.17
CA ASN A 45 0.59 3.76 -17.15
C ASN A 45 1.71 4.77 -17.47
N GLY A 46 2.80 4.71 -16.70
CA GLY A 46 3.89 5.68 -16.83
C GLY A 46 3.67 7.01 -16.10
N ALA A 47 2.53 7.22 -15.42
CA ALA A 47 2.23 8.46 -14.70
C ALA A 47 3.17 8.73 -13.50
N GLY A 48 4.02 7.78 -13.08
CA GLY A 48 4.95 7.96 -11.96
C GLY A 48 4.49 7.34 -10.64
N LYS A 49 3.38 6.60 -10.62
CA LYS A 49 2.82 5.97 -9.40
C LYS A 49 3.83 5.10 -8.66
N THR A 50 4.44 4.13 -9.35
CA THR A 50 5.45 3.24 -8.75
C THR A 50 6.65 4.00 -8.23
N SER A 51 7.14 5.02 -8.98
CA SER A 51 8.25 5.87 -8.54
C SER A 51 7.93 6.65 -7.27
N MET A 52 6.69 7.14 -7.14
CA MET A 52 6.21 7.80 -5.92
C MET A 52 6.17 6.82 -4.75
N VAL A 53 5.60 5.64 -4.93
CA VAL A 53 5.53 4.59 -3.90
C VAL A 53 6.93 4.15 -3.46
N ASP A 54 7.86 3.98 -4.39
CA ASP A 54 9.25 3.63 -4.08
C ASP A 54 9.94 4.72 -3.27
N ALA A 55 9.66 5.99 -3.55
CA ALA A 55 10.14 7.10 -2.74
C ALA A 55 9.52 7.11 -1.34
N LEU A 56 8.20 6.87 -1.22
CA LEU A 56 7.49 6.80 0.06
C LEU A 56 7.98 5.65 0.93
N THR A 57 8.32 4.52 0.34
CA THR A 57 8.78 3.32 1.04
C THR A 57 10.31 3.23 1.21
N GLY A 58 11.07 4.13 0.55
CA GLY A 58 12.52 4.24 0.71
C GLY A 58 13.35 3.35 -0.19
N TYR A 59 12.73 2.72 -1.19
CA TYR A 59 13.44 1.97 -2.25
C TYR A 59 14.14 2.94 -3.23
N THR A 60 13.56 4.11 -3.44
CA THR A 60 14.17 5.19 -4.20
C THR A 60 14.37 6.42 -3.30
N ARG A 61 15.56 7.03 -3.39
CA ARG A 61 15.82 8.28 -2.67
C ARG A 61 15.28 9.45 -3.49
N PRO A 62 14.42 10.32 -2.91
CA PRO A 62 13.96 11.53 -3.57
C PRO A 62 15.13 12.43 -3.98
N ALA A 63 15.01 13.05 -5.16
CA ALA A 63 15.96 14.08 -5.62
C ALA A 63 15.73 15.41 -4.87
N ALA A 64 14.46 15.70 -4.51
CA ALA A 64 14.05 16.83 -3.69
C ALA A 64 12.75 16.52 -2.96
N GLY A 65 12.37 17.40 -2.03
CA GLY A 65 11.17 17.28 -1.24
C GLY A 65 11.39 16.63 0.12
N ARG A 66 10.32 16.57 0.90
CA ARG A 66 10.33 16.07 2.27
C ARG A 66 9.22 15.02 2.45
N ILE A 67 9.51 13.96 3.20
CA ILE A 67 8.55 12.91 3.54
C ILE A 67 8.54 12.77 5.06
N VAL A 68 7.38 13.02 5.67
CA VAL A 68 7.16 12.93 7.12
C VAL A 68 6.13 11.84 7.39
N PHE A 69 6.44 10.93 8.31
CA PHE A 69 5.54 9.87 8.75
C PHE A 69 5.42 9.90 10.28
N GLY A 70 4.18 10.04 10.78
CA GLY A 70 3.91 10.17 12.21
C GLY A 70 4.70 11.31 12.86
N GLY A 71 4.84 12.46 12.17
CA GLY A 71 5.59 13.63 12.64
C GLY A 71 7.11 13.51 12.49
N ARG A 72 7.64 12.37 12.02
CA ARG A 72 9.08 12.13 11.83
C ARG A 72 9.47 12.21 10.36
N ASP A 73 10.54 12.95 10.05
CA ASP A 73 11.14 12.94 8.71
C ASP A 73 11.77 11.56 8.43
N ILE A 74 11.31 10.93 7.35
CA ILE A 74 11.76 9.61 6.91
C ILE A 74 12.48 9.63 5.56
N GLY A 75 12.67 10.81 4.93
CA GLY A 75 13.21 10.96 3.59
C GLY A 75 14.56 10.24 3.37
N SER A 76 15.42 10.18 4.38
CA SER A 76 16.73 9.51 4.33
C SER A 76 16.73 8.07 4.87
N LEU A 77 15.60 7.59 5.43
CA LEU A 77 15.53 6.26 6.05
C LEU A 77 15.41 5.16 4.99
N ARG A 78 16.17 4.07 5.20
CA ARG A 78 16.07 2.83 4.39
C ARG A 78 14.73 2.12 4.63
N PRO A 79 14.23 1.28 3.70
CA PRO A 79 12.92 0.62 3.79
C PRO A 79 12.67 -0.09 5.12
N TYR A 80 13.64 -0.90 5.59
CA TYR A 80 13.49 -1.64 6.85
C TYR A 80 13.30 -0.74 8.08
N ARG A 81 13.85 0.49 8.06
CA ARG A 81 13.64 1.47 9.14
C ARG A 81 12.26 2.09 9.09
N ARG A 82 11.73 2.33 7.86
CA ARG A 82 10.35 2.81 7.68
C ARG A 82 9.35 1.73 8.11
N ALA A 83 9.62 0.46 7.78
CA ALA A 83 8.80 -0.67 8.23
C ALA A 83 8.73 -0.76 9.77
N ARG A 84 9.83 -0.53 10.47
CA ARG A 84 9.85 -0.47 11.95
C ARG A 84 9.06 0.70 12.56
N LEU A 85 8.77 1.73 11.78
CA LEU A 85 7.90 2.85 12.19
C LEU A 85 6.42 2.55 11.93
N GLY A 86 6.09 1.39 11.33
CA GLY A 86 4.73 0.99 11.02
C GLY A 86 4.27 1.33 9.59
N LEU A 87 5.20 1.50 8.63
CA LEU A 87 4.89 1.68 7.22
C LEU A 87 5.15 0.38 6.48
N ALA A 88 4.10 -0.37 6.12
CA ALA A 88 4.19 -1.61 5.34
C ALA A 88 3.84 -1.39 3.87
N ARG A 89 4.29 -2.31 3.00
CA ARG A 89 3.95 -2.33 1.57
C ARG A 89 3.74 -3.75 1.10
N THR A 90 2.73 -3.97 0.24
CA THR A 90 2.66 -5.14 -0.62
C THR A 90 3.38 -4.87 -1.93
N PHE A 91 3.85 -5.93 -2.59
CA PHE A 91 4.41 -5.84 -3.94
C PHE A 91 3.37 -6.34 -4.95
N GLN A 92 3.43 -5.83 -6.17
CA GLN A 92 2.50 -6.13 -7.26
C GLN A 92 2.45 -7.65 -7.57
N SER A 93 3.61 -8.33 -7.55
CA SER A 93 3.66 -9.79 -7.61
C SER A 93 3.37 -10.38 -6.23
N VAL A 94 2.35 -11.24 -6.14
CA VAL A 94 2.07 -12.00 -4.91
C VAL A 94 3.07 -13.14 -4.83
N GLU A 95 4.29 -12.83 -4.35
CA GLU A 95 5.32 -13.83 -4.09
C GLU A 95 5.09 -14.46 -2.71
N LEU A 96 4.31 -15.53 -2.69
CA LEU A 96 4.17 -16.37 -1.52
C LEU A 96 5.26 -17.46 -1.55
N PHE A 97 5.62 -17.96 -0.39
CA PHE A 97 6.45 -19.14 -0.29
C PHE A 97 5.59 -20.37 -0.61
N ASP A 98 5.81 -21.00 -1.76
CA ASP A 98 4.97 -22.08 -2.28
C ASP A 98 5.11 -23.37 -1.47
N ASP A 99 6.20 -23.54 -0.74
CA ASP A 99 6.52 -24.65 0.15
C ASP A 99 6.06 -24.45 1.60
N LEU A 100 5.42 -23.31 1.89
CA LEU A 100 4.84 -22.97 3.19
C LEU A 100 3.32 -22.86 3.10
N THR A 101 2.63 -23.26 4.17
CA THR A 101 1.19 -23.02 4.31
C THR A 101 0.86 -21.54 4.40
N VAL A 102 -0.41 -21.17 4.33
CA VAL A 102 -0.87 -19.78 4.55
C VAL A 102 -0.43 -19.28 5.92
N ASP A 103 -0.63 -20.08 6.97
CA ASP A 103 -0.21 -19.74 8.32
C ASP A 103 1.29 -19.46 8.41
N GLU A 104 2.12 -20.35 7.87
CA GLU A 104 3.57 -20.21 7.86
C GLU A 104 4.03 -18.99 7.05
N ASN A 105 3.38 -18.70 5.93
CA ASN A 105 3.63 -17.49 5.14
C ASN A 105 3.42 -16.20 5.96
N LEU A 106 2.35 -16.14 6.77
CA LEU A 106 2.06 -15.02 7.65
C LEU A 106 3.04 -14.96 8.82
N LEU A 107 3.40 -16.12 9.39
CA LEU A 107 4.32 -16.23 10.51
C LEU A 107 5.71 -15.71 10.15
N VAL A 108 6.27 -16.14 9.02
CA VAL A 108 7.56 -15.64 8.52
C VAL A 108 7.54 -14.13 8.32
N ALA A 109 6.43 -13.57 7.85
CA ALA A 109 6.30 -12.13 7.65
C ALA A 109 6.21 -11.34 8.97
N SER A 110 5.69 -11.94 10.05
CA SER A 110 5.54 -11.30 11.36
C SER A 110 6.87 -11.21 12.13
N GLU A 111 7.82 -12.10 11.86
CA GLU A 111 9.04 -12.22 12.63
C GLU A 111 9.96 -10.99 12.54
N HIS A 112 10.42 -10.54 13.70
CA HIS A 112 11.45 -9.52 13.85
C HIS A 112 12.82 -10.15 14.09
N VAL A 113 13.47 -10.64 13.03
CA VAL A 113 14.83 -11.15 13.16
C VAL A 113 15.79 -9.97 13.42
N THR A 114 16.43 -9.98 14.59
CA THR A 114 17.55 -9.11 14.91
C THR A 114 18.79 -9.97 15.14
N VAL A 115 19.99 -9.38 14.96
CA VAL A 115 21.23 -10.12 15.25
C VAL A 115 21.25 -10.64 16.70
N ALA A 116 20.68 -9.86 17.64
CA ALA A 116 20.59 -10.27 19.04
C ALA A 116 19.60 -11.43 19.23
N SER A 117 18.46 -11.46 18.52
CA SER A 117 17.52 -12.59 18.59
C SER A 117 18.14 -13.84 17.95
N ALA A 118 18.78 -13.71 16.79
CA ALA A 118 19.43 -14.83 16.11
C ALA A 118 20.56 -15.45 16.95
N LEU A 119 21.39 -14.62 17.62
CA LEU A 119 22.41 -15.10 18.55
C LEU A 119 21.79 -15.77 19.79
N ARG A 120 20.72 -15.20 20.33
CA ARG A 120 20.02 -15.79 21.46
C ARG A 120 19.43 -17.16 21.11
N ASP A 121 18.80 -17.29 19.96
CA ASP A 121 18.14 -18.52 19.51
C ASP A 121 19.14 -19.64 19.19
N LEU A 122 20.43 -19.30 19.01
CA LEU A 122 21.52 -20.26 18.90
C LEU A 122 21.87 -20.91 20.25
N PHE A 123 21.63 -20.22 21.38
CA PHE A 123 22.06 -20.65 22.70
C PHE A 123 20.93 -20.95 23.69
N LEU A 124 19.69 -20.58 23.38
CA LEU A 124 18.53 -20.76 24.25
C LEU A 124 17.43 -21.57 23.56
N PRO A 125 16.60 -22.32 24.35
CA PRO A 125 15.48 -23.06 23.77
C PRO A 125 14.54 -22.11 23.03
N HIS A 126 14.04 -22.58 21.89
CA HIS A 126 13.13 -21.85 21.02
C HIS A 126 11.90 -21.39 21.80
N ARG A 127 11.65 -20.08 21.82
CA ARG A 127 10.37 -19.57 22.29
C ARG A 127 9.34 -19.75 21.18
N PRO A 128 8.09 -20.13 21.51
CA PRO A 128 7.03 -20.11 20.52
C PRO A 128 6.91 -18.68 19.95
N PRO A 129 6.69 -18.55 18.63
CA PRO A 129 6.54 -17.24 17.99
C PRO A 129 5.33 -16.49 18.57
N ASP A 130 5.43 -15.17 18.66
CA ASP A 130 4.27 -14.33 18.99
C ASP A 130 3.30 -14.34 17.78
N ARG A 131 2.14 -14.94 17.98
CA ARG A 131 1.13 -15.10 16.95
C ARG A 131 0.09 -13.98 16.92
N THR A 132 0.12 -13.03 17.86
CA THR A 132 -0.91 -11.99 17.99
C THR A 132 -1.19 -11.26 16.67
N GLY A 133 -0.15 -10.86 15.96
CA GLY A 133 -0.28 -10.18 14.67
C GLY A 133 -0.72 -11.12 13.54
N VAL A 134 -0.31 -12.39 13.59
CA VAL A 134 -0.70 -13.42 12.60
C VAL A 134 -2.18 -13.75 12.73
N ASP A 135 -2.64 -14.07 13.93
CA ASP A 135 -4.03 -14.44 14.18
C ASP A 135 -4.98 -13.27 13.85
N TRP A 136 -4.54 -12.04 14.18
CA TRP A 136 -5.25 -10.83 13.76
C TRP A 136 -5.29 -10.68 12.22
N ALA A 137 -4.19 -10.86 11.52
CA ALA A 137 -4.14 -10.76 10.06
C ALA A 137 -4.99 -11.85 9.37
N ILE A 138 -5.02 -13.07 9.91
CA ILE A 138 -5.90 -14.16 9.45
C ILE A 138 -7.35 -13.70 9.53
N SER A 139 -7.78 -13.19 10.68
CA SER A 139 -9.16 -12.74 10.90
C SER A 139 -9.53 -11.58 9.99
N VAL A 140 -8.70 -10.54 9.90
CA VAL A 140 -8.96 -9.36 9.06
C VAL A 140 -9.06 -9.74 7.58
N CYS A 141 -8.18 -10.61 7.11
CA CYS A 141 -8.19 -11.07 5.73
C CYS A 141 -9.19 -12.21 5.45
N GLY A 142 -9.85 -12.79 6.47
CA GLY A 142 -10.77 -13.92 6.35
C GLY A 142 -10.11 -15.13 5.71
N LEU A 143 -9.02 -15.58 6.33
CA LEU A 143 -8.19 -16.69 5.85
C LEU A 143 -8.34 -17.95 6.69
N GLU A 144 -9.28 -17.95 7.66
CA GLU A 144 -9.48 -19.05 8.63
C GLU A 144 -9.72 -20.40 7.96
N ASP A 145 -10.39 -20.39 6.81
CA ASP A 145 -10.74 -21.59 6.03
C ASP A 145 -9.57 -22.18 5.22
N VAL A 146 -8.46 -21.46 5.12
CA VAL A 146 -7.31 -21.81 4.27
C VAL A 146 -5.95 -21.78 4.98
N VAL A 147 -5.92 -21.62 6.30
CA VAL A 147 -4.66 -21.47 7.09
C VAL A 147 -3.67 -22.61 6.88
N ASP A 148 -4.16 -23.86 6.76
CA ASP A 148 -3.38 -25.06 6.58
C ASP A 148 -3.12 -25.41 5.10
N ARG A 149 -3.59 -24.60 4.15
CA ARG A 149 -3.43 -24.83 2.71
C ARG A 149 -2.15 -24.19 2.19
N TYR A 150 -1.62 -24.80 1.13
CA TYR A 150 -0.51 -24.23 0.36
C TYR A 150 -1.03 -23.20 -0.66
N PRO A 151 -0.21 -22.22 -1.08
CA PRO A 151 -0.60 -21.23 -2.10
C PRO A 151 -1.14 -21.83 -3.39
N SER A 152 -0.66 -23.00 -3.81
CA SER A 152 -1.14 -23.70 -5.01
C SER A 152 -2.55 -24.27 -4.89
N GLU A 153 -3.08 -24.41 -3.69
CA GLU A 153 -4.38 -25.02 -3.40
C GLU A 153 -5.52 -23.99 -3.21
N ILE A 154 -5.21 -22.69 -3.27
CA ILE A 154 -6.17 -21.59 -3.04
C ILE A 154 -6.31 -20.68 -4.27
N SER A 155 -7.47 -20.00 -4.38
CA SER A 155 -7.75 -19.09 -5.49
C SER A 155 -6.79 -17.89 -5.54
N LEU A 156 -6.72 -17.21 -6.69
CA LEU A 156 -5.91 -16.01 -6.84
C LEU A 156 -6.34 -14.93 -5.84
N GLY A 157 -7.65 -14.74 -5.62
CA GLY A 157 -8.18 -13.80 -4.63
C GLY A 157 -7.68 -14.11 -3.22
N LYS A 158 -7.73 -15.38 -2.80
CA LYS A 158 -7.17 -15.80 -1.50
C LYS A 158 -5.67 -15.58 -1.42
N ARG A 159 -4.88 -15.88 -2.47
CA ARG A 159 -3.43 -15.58 -2.50
C ARG A 159 -3.15 -14.09 -2.29
N LYS A 160 -3.93 -13.21 -2.92
CA LYS A 160 -3.80 -11.76 -2.74
C LYS A 160 -4.11 -11.33 -1.31
N LEU A 161 -5.16 -11.90 -0.71
CA LEU A 161 -5.46 -11.67 0.70
C LEU A 161 -4.33 -12.17 1.63
N VAL A 162 -3.69 -13.30 1.32
CA VAL A 162 -2.48 -13.75 2.06
C VAL A 162 -1.35 -12.74 1.92
N GLY A 163 -1.11 -12.21 0.72
CA GLY A 163 -0.12 -11.15 0.49
C GLY A 163 -0.39 -9.88 1.31
N ILE A 164 -1.66 -9.47 1.40
CA ILE A 164 -2.08 -8.36 2.27
C ILE A 164 -1.89 -8.74 3.75
N GLY A 165 -2.31 -9.94 4.15
CA GLY A 165 -2.13 -10.47 5.52
C GLY A 165 -0.67 -10.46 5.97
N ARG A 166 0.27 -10.81 5.08
CA ARG A 166 1.72 -10.72 5.35
C ARG A 166 2.17 -9.29 5.67
N ALA A 167 1.63 -8.30 4.96
CA ALA A 167 1.93 -6.89 5.27
C ALA A 167 1.28 -6.44 6.58
N LEU A 168 0.10 -6.98 6.91
CA LEU A 168 -0.65 -6.67 8.12
C LEU A 168 -0.13 -7.39 9.37
N ALA A 169 0.48 -8.58 9.25
CA ALA A 169 0.93 -9.41 10.37
C ALA A 169 1.87 -8.68 11.36
N ARG A 170 2.44 -7.55 10.96
CA ARG A 170 3.26 -6.66 11.81
C ARG A 170 2.49 -5.47 12.38
N GLN A 171 1.17 -5.46 12.23
CA GLN A 171 0.26 -4.42 12.72
C GLN A 171 0.73 -2.99 12.34
N PRO A 172 0.83 -2.69 11.03
CA PRO A 172 1.32 -1.39 10.58
C PRO A 172 0.30 -0.28 10.87
N ARG A 173 0.78 0.96 10.99
CA ARG A 173 -0.08 2.15 11.01
C ARG A 173 -0.56 2.56 9.61
N LEU A 174 0.28 2.30 8.60
CA LEU A 174 -0.01 2.56 7.18
C LEU A 174 0.42 1.36 6.34
N VAL A 175 -0.49 0.83 5.54
CA VAL A 175 -0.18 -0.18 4.52
C VAL A 175 -0.35 0.41 3.12
N LEU A 176 0.69 0.28 2.29
CA LEU A 176 0.62 0.60 0.87
C LEU A 176 0.29 -0.68 0.10
N LEU A 177 -0.78 -0.65 -0.66
CA LEU A 177 -1.26 -1.75 -1.49
C LEU A 177 -1.06 -1.39 -2.96
N ASP A 178 -0.23 -2.15 -3.65
CA ASP A 178 0.15 -1.91 -5.03
C ASP A 178 -0.57 -2.90 -5.96
N GLU A 179 -1.61 -2.42 -6.66
CA GLU A 179 -2.49 -3.17 -7.56
C GLU A 179 -3.07 -4.47 -6.94
N PRO A 180 -3.70 -4.39 -5.76
CA PRO A 180 -4.21 -5.60 -5.10
C PRO A 180 -5.34 -6.28 -5.88
N ALA A 181 -6.11 -5.57 -6.71
CA ALA A 181 -7.20 -6.12 -7.49
C ALA A 181 -6.75 -6.72 -8.85
N ALA A 182 -5.49 -6.54 -9.26
CA ALA A 182 -5.05 -7.01 -10.57
C ALA A 182 -5.28 -8.53 -10.76
N GLY A 183 -6.02 -8.89 -11.82
CA GLY A 183 -6.33 -10.27 -12.18
C GLY A 183 -7.47 -10.90 -11.38
N LEU A 184 -8.15 -10.14 -10.52
CA LEU A 184 -9.38 -10.57 -9.85
C LEU A 184 -10.59 -10.34 -10.77
N ASP A 185 -11.61 -11.17 -10.61
CA ASP A 185 -12.91 -10.91 -11.19
C ASP A 185 -13.70 -9.85 -10.38
N THR A 186 -14.90 -9.50 -10.85
CA THR A 186 -15.73 -8.45 -10.24
C THR A 186 -16.16 -8.81 -8.80
N ASP A 187 -16.48 -10.09 -8.54
CA ASP A 187 -16.94 -10.55 -7.22
C ASP A 187 -15.77 -10.60 -6.24
N GLU A 188 -14.60 -11.09 -6.67
CA GLU A 188 -13.37 -11.10 -5.89
C GLU A 188 -12.89 -9.67 -5.57
N SER A 189 -12.95 -8.75 -6.55
CA SER A 189 -12.62 -7.33 -6.35
C SER A 189 -13.57 -6.67 -5.35
N GLY A 190 -14.87 -6.98 -5.44
CA GLY A 190 -15.89 -6.52 -4.48
C GLY A 190 -15.64 -7.04 -3.07
N GLU A 191 -15.26 -8.32 -2.90
CA GLU A 191 -14.90 -8.89 -1.60
C GLU A 191 -13.64 -8.23 -1.03
N LEU A 192 -12.61 -8.06 -1.85
CA LEU A 192 -11.40 -7.32 -1.48
C LEU A 192 -11.76 -5.90 -1.01
N GLY A 193 -12.60 -5.19 -1.75
CA GLY A 193 -13.03 -3.84 -1.40
C GLY A 193 -13.71 -3.77 -0.04
N ARG A 194 -14.62 -4.71 0.27
CA ARG A 194 -15.26 -4.80 1.59
C ARG A 194 -14.24 -4.97 2.71
N ARG A 195 -13.25 -5.86 2.53
CA ARG A 195 -12.19 -6.09 3.53
C ARG A 195 -11.26 -4.89 3.68
N LEU A 196 -10.93 -4.20 2.60
CA LEU A 196 -10.13 -2.99 2.69
C LEU A 196 -10.81 -1.90 3.52
N ARG A 197 -12.14 -1.78 3.43
CA ARG A 197 -12.90 -0.81 4.24
C ARG A 197 -12.88 -1.12 5.74
N THR A 198 -12.81 -2.37 6.15
CA THR A 198 -12.71 -2.72 7.59
C THR A 198 -11.37 -2.30 8.20
N LEU A 199 -10.29 -2.18 7.41
CA LEU A 199 -8.96 -1.83 7.92
C LEU A 199 -8.95 -0.49 8.68
N PRO A 200 -9.41 0.64 8.12
CA PRO A 200 -9.49 1.88 8.88
C PRO A 200 -10.66 1.91 9.87
N GLU A 201 -11.83 1.36 9.50
CA GLU A 201 -13.07 1.49 10.29
C GLU A 201 -13.02 0.70 11.59
N GLU A 202 -12.49 -0.51 11.57
CA GLU A 202 -12.51 -1.43 12.71
C GLU A 202 -11.13 -1.61 13.35
N HIS A 203 -10.07 -1.41 12.59
CA HIS A 203 -8.70 -1.72 13.02
C HIS A 203 -7.77 -0.51 13.09
N GLY A 204 -8.23 0.67 12.64
CA GLY A 204 -7.46 1.92 12.68
C GLY A 204 -6.23 1.92 11.77
N VAL A 205 -6.13 0.98 10.81
CA VAL A 205 -5.02 0.90 9.87
C VAL A 205 -5.29 1.84 8.70
N THR A 206 -4.39 2.77 8.46
CA THR A 206 -4.47 3.64 7.28
C THR A 206 -4.06 2.88 6.03
N VAL A 207 -4.78 3.06 4.93
CA VAL A 207 -4.50 2.39 3.66
C VAL A 207 -4.11 3.41 2.61
N PHE A 208 -3.02 3.14 1.90
CA PHE A 208 -2.64 3.85 0.68
C PHE A 208 -2.76 2.89 -0.49
N LEU A 209 -3.80 3.06 -1.30
CA LEU A 209 -4.19 2.14 -2.38
C LEU A 209 -3.73 2.68 -3.73
N ILE A 210 -2.98 1.87 -4.46
CA ILE A 210 -2.66 2.10 -5.87
C ILE A 210 -3.37 1.02 -6.68
N ASP A 211 -4.32 1.41 -7.50
CA ASP A 211 -4.98 0.48 -8.41
C ASP A 211 -5.46 1.20 -9.67
N HIS A 212 -5.70 0.45 -10.74
CA HIS A 212 -6.28 0.93 -11.98
C HIS A 212 -7.76 0.51 -12.13
N ASP A 213 -8.26 -0.33 -11.24
CA ASP A 213 -9.69 -0.66 -11.13
C ASP A 213 -10.45 0.53 -10.53
N MET A 214 -11.05 1.33 -11.40
CA MET A 214 -11.82 2.51 -10.99
C MET A 214 -13.04 2.15 -10.16
N GLY A 215 -13.63 0.95 -10.34
CA GLY A 215 -14.76 0.47 -9.55
C GLY A 215 -14.35 0.28 -8.09
N LEU A 216 -13.24 -0.42 -7.87
CA LEU A 216 -12.67 -0.61 -6.54
C LEU A 216 -12.29 0.75 -5.91
N VAL A 217 -11.45 1.53 -6.60
CA VAL A 217 -10.86 2.75 -6.05
C VAL A 217 -11.94 3.78 -5.68
N LEU A 218 -12.90 4.04 -6.57
CA LEU A 218 -14.01 4.97 -6.30
C LEU A 218 -14.96 4.45 -5.21
N GLY A 219 -15.05 3.12 -5.05
CA GLY A 219 -15.91 2.50 -4.04
C GLY A 219 -15.34 2.48 -2.63
N VAL A 220 -13.99 2.46 -2.49
CA VAL A 220 -13.38 2.26 -1.17
C VAL A 220 -12.57 3.45 -0.65
N CYS A 221 -12.07 4.34 -1.51
CA CYS A 221 -11.23 5.46 -1.08
C CYS A 221 -12.04 6.61 -0.49
N ASP A 222 -11.48 7.26 0.53
CA ASP A 222 -12.01 8.49 1.10
C ASP A 222 -11.49 9.71 0.34
N HIS A 223 -10.23 9.63 -0.13
CA HIS A 223 -9.56 10.65 -0.91
C HIS A 223 -8.74 10.03 -2.02
N LEU A 224 -8.59 10.74 -3.12
CA LEU A 224 -7.86 10.31 -4.30
C LEU A 224 -6.89 11.40 -4.76
N MET A 225 -5.75 10.96 -5.26
CA MET A 225 -4.83 11.76 -6.06
C MET A 225 -4.68 11.14 -7.43
N VAL A 226 -4.68 11.97 -8.47
CA VAL A 226 -4.43 11.57 -9.84
C VAL A 226 -3.08 12.11 -10.28
N LEU A 227 -2.21 11.19 -10.70
CA LEU A 227 -0.93 11.53 -11.34
C LEU A 227 -1.04 11.37 -12.85
N ASP A 228 -0.42 12.30 -13.57
CA ASP A 228 -0.16 12.18 -14.99
C ASP A 228 1.20 12.79 -15.32
N PHE A 229 2.03 12.08 -16.09
CA PHE A 229 3.42 12.47 -16.41
C PHE A 229 4.22 12.99 -15.21
N GLY A 230 4.10 12.32 -14.06
CA GLY A 230 4.81 12.66 -12.83
C GLY A 230 4.26 13.87 -12.07
N ARG A 231 3.13 14.43 -12.47
CA ARG A 231 2.51 15.60 -11.83
C ARG A 231 1.14 15.26 -11.29
N GLN A 232 0.78 15.88 -10.19
CA GLN A 232 -0.58 15.84 -9.69
C GLN A 232 -1.48 16.70 -10.57
N ILE A 233 -2.47 16.08 -11.22
CA ILE A 233 -3.46 16.79 -12.06
C ILE A 233 -4.76 17.04 -11.30
N ALA A 234 -5.12 16.19 -10.34
CA ALA A 234 -6.29 16.34 -9.50
C ALA A 234 -6.07 15.71 -8.11
N ALA A 235 -6.79 16.18 -7.10
CA ALA A 235 -6.95 15.55 -5.81
C ALA A 235 -8.30 15.94 -5.21
N GLY A 236 -8.95 14.99 -4.49
CA GLY A 236 -10.24 15.24 -3.86
C GLY A 236 -10.98 13.97 -3.49
N SER A 237 -12.27 14.09 -3.21
CA SER A 237 -13.16 12.95 -2.98
C SER A 237 -13.38 12.15 -4.27
N PRO A 238 -13.81 10.86 -4.16
CA PRO A 238 -14.13 10.04 -5.33
C PRO A 238 -15.11 10.70 -6.30
N ALA A 239 -16.12 11.41 -5.79
CA ALA A 239 -17.10 12.13 -6.60
C ALA A 239 -16.45 13.29 -7.39
N GLN A 240 -15.56 14.05 -6.77
CA GLN A 240 -14.84 15.14 -7.45
C GLN A 240 -13.92 14.62 -8.54
N ILE A 241 -13.22 13.53 -8.28
CA ILE A 241 -12.26 12.92 -9.23
C ILE A 241 -12.99 12.33 -10.43
N ARG A 242 -14.12 11.63 -10.21
CA ARG A 242 -14.90 11.03 -11.30
C ARG A 242 -15.38 12.04 -12.32
N ASP A 243 -15.75 13.24 -11.88
CA ASP A 243 -16.36 14.26 -12.72
C ASP A 243 -15.34 15.33 -13.17
N ASP A 244 -14.03 15.19 -12.85
CA ASP A 244 -12.99 16.15 -13.25
C ASP A 244 -12.59 15.96 -14.74
N PRO A 245 -12.77 16.98 -15.59
CA PRO A 245 -12.44 16.88 -17.02
C PRO A 245 -10.96 16.52 -17.30
N ARG A 246 -10.03 16.98 -16.46
CA ARG A 246 -8.59 16.69 -16.60
C ARG A 246 -8.30 15.21 -16.38
N VAL A 247 -9.02 14.59 -15.45
CA VAL A 247 -8.92 13.14 -15.19
C VAL A 247 -9.48 12.35 -16.36
N ILE A 248 -10.66 12.74 -16.85
CA ILE A 248 -11.29 12.10 -18.00
C ILE A 248 -10.36 12.18 -19.23
N GLU A 249 -9.78 13.34 -19.49
CA GLU A 249 -8.85 13.55 -20.63
C GLU A 249 -7.59 12.69 -20.49
N ALA A 250 -6.97 12.59 -19.30
CA ALA A 250 -5.78 11.80 -19.04
C ALA A 250 -6.01 10.29 -19.32
N TYR A 251 -7.21 9.78 -19.02
CA TYR A 251 -7.55 8.38 -19.28
C TYR A 251 -8.00 8.12 -20.72
N LEU A 252 -8.67 9.08 -21.38
CA LEU A 252 -9.11 8.95 -22.78
C LEU A 252 -7.99 9.29 -23.77
N GLY A 253 -7.13 10.25 -23.44
CA GLY A 253 -6.03 10.70 -24.32
C GLY A 253 -4.89 9.69 -24.46
N GLY A 254 -4.73 8.78 -23.49
CA GLY A 254 -3.70 7.72 -23.52
C GLY A 254 -3.89 6.66 -24.63
N HIS A 255 -5.07 6.60 -25.28
CA HIS A 255 -5.33 5.64 -26.35
C HIS A 255 -4.88 6.12 -27.75
N HIS A 256 -4.45 7.36 -27.93
CA HIS A 256 -4.07 7.89 -29.25
C HIS A 256 -2.57 7.92 -29.54
N ALA A 257 -1.68 7.54 -28.59
CA ALA A 257 -0.23 7.56 -28.82
C ALA A 257 0.37 6.23 -29.31
N GLY A 258 -0.46 5.21 -29.57
CA GLY A 258 -0.02 3.83 -29.89
C GLY A 258 -0.21 3.39 -31.35
N THR A 259 -0.63 4.26 -32.28
CA THR A 259 -0.82 3.86 -33.67
C THR A 259 -0.24 4.89 -34.66
N SER A 260 1.10 4.93 -34.73
CA SER A 260 1.79 5.47 -35.91
C SER A 260 3.25 5.02 -35.90
N GLN A 261 3.53 4.01 -36.64
CA GLN A 261 4.63 3.53 -37.48
C GLN A 261 5.00 2.08 -37.18
#